data_68a54f110088910232767861012f3203
#
_entry.id   68a54f110088910232767861012f3203
#
_cell.length_a   1.000
_cell.length_b   1.000
_cell.length_c   1.000
_cell.angle_alpha   90.00
_cell.angle_beta   90.00
_cell.angle_gamma   90.00
#
_symmetry.space_group_name_H-M   'P 1'
#
loop_
_entity.id
_entity.type
_entity.pdbx_description
1 polymer ?
#
loop_
_entity_poly.entity_id
_entity_poly.type
_entity_poly.pdbx_seq_one_letter_code
_entity_poly.pdbx_strand_id
1 'polypeptide(L)'
;GFIGNLTGKSSVEYVFAAGKVDNKTSEQLYNFIGTPDALKTMVKNSFVIQNAGGVSNITDGVGQEILREATSQEAATSDFYKTSMTLNEETWNLSLVPMKGYPELKGMEKREVISVKTAEDFMKMKDFPTQEYRLKADIDLSGTEQTGSVIPEFSGVLDGENHKITGLKAPLFGQLSGTVSNVAIDAGALEIGNSVDTTVGIFANTMTNATVEKVMIANGSISSTAGKAAGFAGTVTDSTVKNIFIQGRVNAVSTASGFAETSHHSVMENIYANIDVNGADGAGL
;
A
#
# COMPACT_ATOMS: atom_id res chain seq x y z
N GLY A 1 -26.62 -1.16 -19.36
CA GLY A 1 -25.51 -0.43 -19.97
C GLY A 1 -25.24 0.93 -19.35
N PHE A 2 -24.28 1.64 -19.88
CA PHE A 2 -23.92 2.98 -19.39
C PHE A 2 -25.04 4.02 -19.62
N ILE A 3 -25.64 3.98 -20.80
CA ILE A 3 -26.79 4.82 -21.17
C ILE A 3 -27.92 3.93 -21.70
N GLY A 4 -29.11 4.06 -21.14
CA GLY A 4 -30.28 3.29 -21.58
C GLY A 4 -30.81 3.75 -22.94
N ASN A 5 -31.00 5.05 -23.11
CA ASN A 5 -31.49 5.64 -24.37
C ASN A 5 -30.76 6.97 -24.62
N LEU A 6 -30.16 7.11 -25.79
CA LEU A 6 -29.43 8.30 -26.21
C LEU A 6 -30.14 8.94 -27.40
N THR A 7 -30.70 10.09 -27.23
CA THR A 7 -31.47 10.81 -28.22
C THR A 7 -30.93 12.19 -28.51
N GLY A 8 -31.18 12.74 -29.71
CA GLY A 8 -30.74 14.07 -30.10
C GLY A 8 -29.25 14.15 -30.48
N LYS A 9 -28.73 15.37 -30.60
CA LYS A 9 -27.29 15.60 -30.83
C LYS A 9 -26.56 15.47 -29.49
N SER A 10 -25.93 14.32 -29.27
CA SER A 10 -25.18 14.04 -28.05
C SER A 10 -23.78 13.52 -28.40
N SER A 11 -22.81 13.87 -27.55
CA SER A 11 -21.45 13.39 -27.61
C SER A 11 -21.16 12.58 -26.35
N VAL A 12 -20.54 11.42 -26.50
CA VAL A 12 -20.05 10.57 -25.42
C VAL A 12 -18.58 10.34 -25.68
N GLU A 13 -17.74 10.93 -24.85
CA GLU A 13 -16.29 10.93 -25.06
C GLU A 13 -15.55 10.53 -23.80
N TYR A 14 -14.48 9.74 -23.95
CA TYR A 14 -13.59 9.32 -22.85
C TYR A 14 -14.34 8.59 -21.72
N VAL A 15 -15.23 7.69 -22.07
CA VAL A 15 -16.02 6.92 -21.11
C VAL A 15 -15.54 5.47 -21.05
N PHE A 16 -15.42 4.94 -19.85
CA PHE A 16 -15.12 3.55 -19.61
C PHE A 16 -16.24 2.91 -18.79
N ALA A 17 -16.89 1.90 -19.37
CA ALA A 17 -17.93 1.12 -18.71
C ALA A 17 -17.40 -0.27 -18.34
N ALA A 18 -17.17 -0.49 -17.04
CA ALA A 18 -16.63 -1.73 -16.50
C ALA A 18 -17.68 -2.59 -15.77
N GLY A 19 -18.89 -2.10 -15.63
CA GLY A 19 -19.95 -2.80 -14.92
C GLY A 19 -20.47 -4.01 -15.68
N LYS A 20 -20.74 -5.11 -14.98
CA LYS A 20 -21.43 -6.28 -15.54
C LYS A 20 -22.88 -5.92 -15.81
N VAL A 21 -23.36 -6.23 -17.02
CA VAL A 21 -24.78 -6.13 -17.36
C VAL A 21 -25.38 -7.53 -17.33
N ASP A 22 -26.35 -7.73 -16.46
CA ASP A 22 -27.04 -9.02 -16.29
C ASP A 22 -28.54 -8.86 -16.49
N ASN A 23 -29.18 -9.81 -17.18
CA ASN A 23 -30.61 -9.78 -17.46
C ASN A 23 -31.26 -11.11 -17.08
N LYS A 24 -32.45 -11.01 -16.55
CA LYS A 24 -33.28 -12.18 -16.20
C LYS A 24 -34.25 -12.60 -17.31
N THR A 25 -34.25 -11.89 -18.43
CA THR A 25 -35.12 -12.14 -19.59
C THR A 25 -34.29 -12.32 -20.85
N SER A 26 -34.82 -12.93 -21.88
CA SER A 26 -34.11 -13.30 -23.12
C SER A 26 -33.94 -12.15 -24.13
N GLU A 27 -34.10 -10.90 -23.72
CA GLU A 27 -33.92 -9.75 -24.60
C GLU A 27 -32.42 -9.36 -24.75
N GLN A 28 -32.10 -8.72 -25.86
CA GLN A 28 -30.75 -8.32 -26.18
C GLN A 28 -30.21 -7.29 -25.19
N LEU A 29 -29.05 -7.59 -24.62
CA LEU A 29 -28.37 -6.73 -23.65
C LEU A 29 -27.30 -5.90 -24.31
N TYR A 30 -27.22 -4.65 -23.94
CA TYR A 30 -26.17 -3.76 -24.38
C TYR A 30 -25.36 -3.28 -23.17
N ASN A 31 -24.05 -3.42 -23.26
CA ASN A 31 -23.15 -3.06 -22.14
C ASN A 31 -22.74 -1.58 -22.15
N PHE A 32 -23.05 -0.82 -23.19
CA PHE A 32 -22.74 0.61 -23.27
C PHE A 32 -23.98 1.48 -23.51
N ILE A 33 -24.56 1.51 -24.71
CA ILE A 33 -25.77 2.27 -25.03
C ILE A 33 -26.89 1.32 -25.43
N GLY A 34 -28.04 1.41 -24.76
CA GLY A 34 -29.18 0.57 -25.03
C GLY A 34 -29.87 0.90 -26.36
N THR A 35 -30.18 2.17 -26.61
CA THR A 35 -30.81 2.63 -27.85
C THR A 35 -30.09 3.89 -28.35
N PRO A 36 -29.18 3.78 -29.30
CA PRO A 36 -28.53 4.95 -29.89
C PRO A 36 -29.40 5.58 -30.98
N ASP A 37 -29.49 6.90 -31.01
CA ASP A 37 -29.96 7.63 -32.17
C ASP A 37 -28.82 7.73 -33.20
N ALA A 38 -28.84 6.83 -34.16
CA ALA A 38 -27.73 6.59 -35.10
C ALA A 38 -27.33 7.82 -35.93
N LEU A 39 -28.21 8.80 -36.07
CA LEU A 39 -27.96 9.97 -36.93
C LEU A 39 -27.35 11.16 -36.20
N LYS A 40 -27.29 11.16 -34.88
CA LYS A 40 -26.97 12.36 -34.09
C LYS A 40 -25.98 12.16 -32.94
N THR A 41 -25.59 10.95 -32.70
CA THR A 41 -24.73 10.60 -31.56
C THR A 41 -23.29 10.38 -32.00
N MET A 42 -22.34 11.01 -31.32
CA MET A 42 -20.91 10.74 -31.46
C MET A 42 -20.40 10.03 -30.22
N VAL A 43 -19.75 8.87 -30.40
CA VAL A 43 -18.99 8.16 -29.35
C VAL A 43 -17.52 8.19 -29.72
N LYS A 44 -16.67 8.75 -28.86
CA LYS A 44 -15.24 8.86 -29.09
C LYS A 44 -14.44 8.33 -27.91
N ASN A 45 -13.30 7.71 -28.19
CA ASN A 45 -12.31 7.32 -27.17
C ASN A 45 -12.93 6.66 -25.93
N SER A 46 -13.96 5.82 -26.15
CA SER A 46 -14.69 5.17 -25.07
C SER A 46 -14.48 3.66 -25.10
N PHE A 47 -14.57 3.02 -23.95
CA PHE A 47 -14.22 1.62 -23.80
C PHE A 47 -15.26 0.90 -22.94
N VAL A 48 -15.42 -0.39 -23.23
CA VAL A 48 -16.13 -1.34 -22.37
C VAL A 48 -15.18 -2.47 -21.98
N ILE A 49 -15.42 -3.07 -20.81
CA ILE A 49 -14.65 -4.23 -20.38
C ILE A 49 -15.09 -5.46 -21.21
N GLN A 50 -14.13 -6.21 -21.72
CA GLN A 50 -14.39 -7.43 -22.45
C GLN A 50 -15.08 -8.45 -21.54
N ASN A 51 -16.11 -9.13 -22.04
CA ASN A 51 -16.90 -10.12 -21.31
C ASN A 51 -17.69 -9.60 -20.10
N ALA A 52 -18.04 -8.30 -20.06
CA ALA A 52 -18.88 -7.74 -19.01
C ALA A 52 -20.35 -8.21 -19.04
N GLY A 53 -20.68 -9.21 -19.85
CA GLY A 53 -22.06 -9.70 -20.07
C GLY A 53 -22.88 -8.73 -20.93
N GLY A 54 -23.32 -9.13 -22.07
CA GLY A 54 -24.01 -8.27 -23.03
C GLY A 54 -23.22 -8.14 -24.34
N VAL A 55 -23.87 -7.66 -25.35
CA VAL A 55 -23.26 -7.41 -26.65
C VAL A 55 -22.67 -6.01 -26.62
N SER A 56 -21.39 -5.87 -26.99
CA SER A 56 -20.84 -4.54 -27.26
C SER A 56 -21.56 -4.01 -28.49
N ASN A 57 -22.36 -2.97 -28.30
CA ASN A 57 -23.09 -2.42 -29.40
C ASN A 57 -22.48 -1.13 -29.89
N ILE A 58 -21.70 -1.29 -30.94
CA ILE A 58 -21.70 -0.29 -31.98
C ILE A 58 -22.12 -0.99 -33.23
N THR A 59 -23.37 -0.82 -33.57
CA THR A 59 -23.87 -1.15 -34.87
C THR A 59 -23.42 -0.10 -35.87
N ASP A 60 -23.03 -0.55 -37.04
CA ASP A 60 -22.70 0.24 -38.21
C ASP A 60 -23.63 1.44 -38.38
N GLY A 61 -23.06 2.65 -38.37
CA GLY A 61 -23.77 3.83 -38.79
C GLY A 61 -23.73 5.06 -37.88
N VAL A 62 -23.25 4.95 -36.67
CA VAL A 62 -23.05 6.12 -35.78
C VAL A 62 -21.63 6.64 -35.96
N GLY A 63 -21.50 7.90 -36.31
CA GLY A 63 -20.28 8.61 -36.69
C GLY A 63 -19.01 8.05 -36.07
N GLN A 64 -18.18 7.57 -36.94
CA GLN A 64 -16.99 6.76 -36.76
C GLN A 64 -16.00 7.36 -35.76
N GLU A 65 -16.01 6.90 -34.56
CA GLU A 65 -14.82 6.63 -33.73
C GLU A 65 -15.30 5.95 -32.43
N ILE A 66 -15.50 4.92 -32.40
CA ILE A 66 -15.22 3.55 -31.98
C ILE A 66 -15.20 3.41 -30.46
N LEU A 67 -16.26 2.85 -29.93
CA LEU A 67 -16.23 2.08 -28.69
C LEU A 67 -15.25 0.91 -28.87
N ARG A 68 -14.29 0.80 -27.98
CA ARG A 68 -13.30 -0.28 -27.99
C ARG A 68 -13.56 -1.22 -26.81
N GLU A 69 -13.21 -2.47 -27.01
CA GLU A 69 -13.16 -3.41 -25.90
C GLU A 69 -11.78 -3.33 -25.24
N ALA A 70 -11.76 -3.27 -23.91
CA ALA A 70 -10.55 -3.39 -23.11
C ALA A 70 -10.59 -4.71 -22.34
N THR A 71 -9.47 -5.40 -22.26
CA THR A 71 -9.32 -6.55 -21.36
C THR A 71 -9.23 -6.09 -19.92
N SER A 72 -9.54 -6.98 -18.99
CA SER A 72 -9.37 -6.71 -17.57
C SER A 72 -7.89 -6.43 -17.20
N GLN A 73 -6.95 -7.01 -17.93
CA GLN A 73 -5.52 -6.77 -17.72
C GLN A 73 -5.10 -5.38 -18.20
N GLU A 74 -5.56 -4.92 -19.36
CA GLU A 74 -5.32 -3.55 -19.83
C GLU A 74 -5.92 -2.53 -18.89
N ALA A 75 -7.18 -2.70 -18.48
CA ALA A 75 -7.87 -1.81 -17.56
C ALA A 75 -7.27 -1.79 -16.14
N ALA A 76 -6.43 -2.75 -15.79
CA ALA A 76 -5.69 -2.75 -14.52
C ALA A 76 -4.37 -1.98 -14.57
N THR A 77 -4.07 -1.27 -15.65
CA THR A 77 -2.83 -0.50 -15.81
C THR A 77 -3.08 1.00 -15.82
N SER A 78 -2.20 1.77 -15.20
CA SER A 78 -2.24 3.23 -15.26
C SER A 78 -2.08 3.75 -16.69
N ASP A 79 -1.27 3.06 -17.51
CA ASP A 79 -1.02 3.43 -18.90
C ASP A 79 -2.28 3.37 -19.76
N PHE A 80 -3.17 2.42 -19.52
CA PHE A 80 -4.45 2.37 -20.23
C PHE A 80 -5.25 3.67 -20.04
N TYR A 81 -5.36 4.15 -18.80
CA TYR A 81 -6.11 5.37 -18.50
C TYR A 81 -5.40 6.64 -18.99
N LYS A 82 -4.08 6.64 -18.97
CA LYS A 82 -3.27 7.77 -19.42
C LYS A 82 -3.21 7.90 -20.94
N THR A 83 -3.02 6.80 -21.65
CA THR A 83 -2.77 6.82 -23.10
C THR A 83 -4.03 6.55 -23.91
N SER A 84 -4.83 5.56 -23.54
CA SER A 84 -6.03 5.17 -24.28
C SER A 84 -7.26 6.00 -23.89
N MET A 85 -7.41 6.28 -22.60
CA MET A 85 -8.50 7.11 -22.06
C MET A 85 -8.14 8.60 -21.98
N THR A 86 -6.87 8.97 -22.15
CA THR A 86 -6.36 10.34 -22.03
C THR A 86 -6.78 11.08 -20.75
N LEU A 87 -6.93 10.34 -19.64
CA LEU A 87 -7.22 10.94 -18.35
C LEU A 87 -6.00 11.74 -17.86
N ASN A 88 -6.21 13.00 -17.48
CA ASN A 88 -5.12 13.82 -16.99
C ASN A 88 -4.83 13.54 -15.50
N GLU A 89 -3.54 13.57 -15.16
CA GLU A 89 -3.05 13.31 -13.80
C GLU A 89 -3.25 14.51 -12.85
N GLU A 90 -3.76 15.64 -13.30
CA GLU A 90 -4.16 16.75 -12.44
C GLU A 90 -5.51 16.47 -11.76
N THR A 91 -6.41 15.84 -12.50
CA THR A 91 -7.78 15.52 -12.03
C THR A 91 -7.89 14.10 -11.50
N TRP A 92 -7.14 13.17 -12.07
CA TRP A 92 -7.25 11.74 -11.76
C TRP A 92 -6.01 11.19 -11.06
N ASN A 93 -6.23 10.41 -10.02
CA ASN A 93 -5.17 9.62 -9.39
C ASN A 93 -5.06 8.27 -10.11
N LEU A 94 -4.07 8.16 -10.99
CA LEU A 94 -3.81 6.95 -11.77
C LEU A 94 -2.82 6.00 -11.09
N SER A 95 -2.08 6.47 -10.10
CA SER A 95 -1.05 5.67 -9.43
C SER A 95 -1.61 4.45 -8.69
N LEU A 96 -2.86 4.51 -8.25
CA LEU A 96 -3.52 3.44 -7.52
C LEU A 96 -4.21 2.40 -8.40
N VAL A 97 -4.28 2.61 -9.71
CA VAL A 97 -4.94 1.67 -10.65
C VAL A 97 -4.40 0.25 -10.53
N PRO A 98 -3.07 0.00 -10.45
CA PRO A 98 -2.55 -1.36 -10.31
C PRO A 98 -3.01 -2.11 -9.06
N MET A 99 -3.45 -1.38 -8.03
CA MET A 99 -3.97 -1.96 -6.78
C MET A 99 -5.48 -2.05 -6.76
N LYS A 100 -6.17 -0.99 -7.21
CA LYS A 100 -7.62 -0.85 -7.12
C LYS A 100 -8.35 -1.33 -8.36
N GLY A 101 -7.67 -1.39 -9.51
CA GLY A 101 -8.24 -1.76 -10.80
C GLY A 101 -9.01 -0.63 -11.49
N TYR A 102 -9.03 0.59 -10.92
CA TYR A 102 -9.73 1.75 -11.49
C TYR A 102 -9.09 3.07 -11.03
N PRO A 103 -9.21 4.17 -11.80
CA PRO A 103 -8.74 5.50 -11.39
C PRO A 103 -9.74 6.16 -10.42
N GLU A 104 -9.23 7.08 -9.62
CA GLU A 104 -10.03 7.89 -8.72
C GLU A 104 -9.86 9.39 -9.01
N LEU A 105 -10.86 10.20 -8.67
CA LEU A 105 -10.73 11.65 -8.73
C LEU A 105 -9.86 12.15 -7.57
N LYS A 106 -8.86 12.97 -7.86
CA LYS A 106 -8.03 13.59 -6.83
C LYS A 106 -8.85 14.43 -5.86
N GLY A 107 -8.54 14.31 -4.59
CA GLY A 107 -9.27 14.98 -3.52
C GLY A 107 -10.63 14.36 -3.17
N MET A 108 -11.05 13.32 -3.91
CA MET A 108 -12.25 12.53 -3.64
C MET A 108 -11.92 11.05 -3.45
N GLU A 109 -10.62 10.74 -3.35
CA GLU A 109 -10.16 9.38 -3.14
C GLU A 109 -10.78 8.83 -1.87
N LYS A 110 -11.54 7.77 -2.02
CA LYS A 110 -12.01 7.00 -0.89
C LYS A 110 -10.79 6.30 -0.31
N ARG A 111 -10.45 6.59 0.94
CA ARG A 111 -9.48 5.78 1.67
C ARG A 111 -10.07 4.39 1.85
N GLU A 112 -9.88 3.55 0.87
CA GLU A 112 -10.23 2.15 0.99
C GLU A 112 -9.14 1.47 1.79
N VAL A 113 -9.59 0.71 2.77
CA VAL A 113 -8.69 -0.12 3.55
C VAL A 113 -8.22 -1.27 2.68
N ILE A 114 -6.94 -1.29 2.39
CA ILE A 114 -6.32 -2.32 1.57
C ILE A 114 -6.05 -3.56 2.43
N SER A 115 -6.64 -4.68 2.03
CA SER A 115 -6.42 -5.95 2.70
C SER A 115 -5.08 -6.57 2.28
N VAL A 116 -4.22 -6.86 3.25
CA VAL A 116 -2.92 -7.52 3.06
C VAL A 116 -3.05 -8.96 3.54
N LYS A 117 -2.89 -9.93 2.64
CA LYS A 117 -3.04 -11.37 2.92
C LYS A 117 -1.78 -12.17 2.65
N THR A 118 -0.86 -11.63 1.88
CA THR A 118 0.35 -12.31 1.42
C THR A 118 1.58 -11.44 1.60
N ALA A 119 2.77 -12.04 1.54
CA ALA A 119 4.02 -11.31 1.50
C ALA A 119 4.10 -10.35 0.31
N GLU A 120 3.56 -10.75 -0.85
CA GLU A 120 3.51 -9.89 -2.02
C GLU A 120 2.65 -8.64 -1.80
N ASP A 121 1.46 -8.78 -1.18
CA ASP A 121 0.62 -7.64 -0.83
C ASP A 121 1.35 -6.72 0.15
N PHE A 122 2.05 -7.28 1.14
CA PHE A 122 2.82 -6.52 2.11
C PHE A 122 3.95 -5.73 1.43
N MET A 123 4.69 -6.35 0.53
CA MET A 123 5.79 -5.70 -0.19
C MET A 123 5.32 -4.56 -1.12
N LYS A 124 4.07 -4.58 -1.59
CA LYS A 124 3.47 -3.47 -2.36
C LYS A 124 3.27 -2.19 -1.53
N MET A 125 3.28 -2.28 -0.20
CA MET A 125 3.17 -1.10 0.67
C MET A 125 4.29 -0.08 0.42
N LYS A 126 5.48 -0.52 0.01
CA LYS A 126 6.59 0.38 -0.35
C LYS A 126 6.30 1.27 -1.56
N ASP A 127 5.45 0.81 -2.47
CA ASP A 127 5.07 1.54 -3.68
C ASP A 127 3.92 2.53 -3.41
N PHE A 128 3.16 2.31 -2.31
CA PHE A 128 2.00 3.12 -1.92
C PHE A 128 2.00 3.45 -0.42
N PRO A 129 3.02 4.16 0.07
CA PRO A 129 3.32 4.28 1.49
C PRO A 129 2.32 5.15 2.28
N THR A 130 1.37 5.79 1.62
CA THR A 130 0.40 6.71 2.24
C THR A 130 -0.98 6.10 2.49
N GLN A 131 -1.20 4.84 2.07
CA GLN A 131 -2.51 4.19 2.13
C GLN A 131 -2.82 3.60 3.50
N GLU A 132 -4.08 3.20 3.69
CA GLU A 132 -4.53 2.45 4.86
C GLU A 132 -4.52 0.94 4.55
N TYR A 133 -3.84 0.18 5.39
CA TYR A 133 -3.66 -1.26 5.24
C TYR A 133 -4.18 -2.01 6.46
N ARG A 134 -4.76 -3.18 6.23
CA ARG A 134 -5.09 -4.15 7.29
C ARG A 134 -4.55 -5.52 6.96
N LEU A 135 -3.83 -6.09 7.90
CA LEU A 135 -3.45 -7.50 7.77
C LEU A 135 -4.71 -8.35 7.93
N LYS A 136 -4.85 -9.34 7.08
CA LYS A 136 -5.95 -10.31 7.10
C LYS A 136 -5.44 -11.75 7.24
N ALA A 137 -4.14 -11.90 7.37
CA ALA A 137 -3.44 -13.14 7.62
C ALA A 137 -2.07 -12.84 8.24
N ASP A 138 -1.44 -13.84 8.82
CA ASP A 138 -0.04 -13.79 9.19
C ASP A 138 0.82 -13.70 7.93
N ILE A 139 1.88 -12.88 7.97
CA ILE A 139 2.72 -12.58 6.80
C ILE A 139 4.12 -13.16 7.02
N ASP A 140 4.53 -14.07 6.16
CA ASP A 140 5.89 -14.59 6.13
C ASP A 140 6.70 -13.93 5.01
N LEU A 141 7.65 -13.09 5.40
CA LEU A 141 8.53 -12.34 4.49
C LEU A 141 9.83 -13.09 4.15
N SER A 142 10.03 -14.32 4.63
CA SER A 142 11.29 -15.05 4.45
C SER A 142 11.67 -15.27 2.99
N GLY A 143 10.67 -15.42 2.10
CA GLY A 143 10.82 -15.57 0.65
C GLY A 143 11.03 -14.26 -0.12
N THR A 144 11.02 -13.10 0.55
CA THR A 144 11.11 -11.80 -0.13
C THR A 144 12.55 -11.26 -0.16
N GLU A 145 12.83 -10.39 -1.13
CA GLU A 145 14.05 -9.59 -1.15
C GLU A 145 13.88 -8.36 -0.24
N GLN A 146 14.81 -8.18 0.70
CA GLN A 146 14.76 -7.12 1.69
C GLN A 146 16.15 -6.45 1.74
N THR A 147 16.22 -5.21 1.28
CA THR A 147 17.46 -4.42 1.27
C THR A 147 17.24 -3.08 1.99
N GLY A 148 18.12 -2.76 2.93
CA GLY A 148 18.03 -1.55 3.74
C GLY A 148 16.90 -1.59 4.78
N SER A 149 15.66 -1.64 4.35
CA SER A 149 14.46 -1.87 5.16
C SER A 149 13.38 -2.52 4.31
N VAL A 150 12.43 -3.21 4.93
CA VAL A 150 11.33 -3.88 4.21
C VAL A 150 10.44 -2.84 3.52
N ILE A 151 10.05 -1.81 4.26
CA ILE A 151 9.30 -0.66 3.75
C ILE A 151 10.18 0.58 3.98
N PRO A 152 10.79 1.16 2.92
CA PRO A 152 11.71 2.29 3.06
C PRO A 152 11.09 3.53 3.71
N GLU A 153 9.87 3.89 3.31
CA GLU A 153 9.12 5.02 3.83
C GLU A 153 7.66 4.63 4.05
N PHE A 154 7.07 5.03 5.17
CA PHE A 154 5.67 4.77 5.44
C PHE A 154 5.03 5.93 6.21
N SER A 155 4.01 6.54 5.62
CA SER A 155 3.22 7.62 6.21
C SER A 155 1.71 7.34 6.24
N GLY A 156 1.33 6.11 5.89
CA GLY A 156 -0.04 5.62 5.89
C GLY A 156 -0.52 5.11 7.26
N VAL A 157 -1.50 4.23 7.22
CA VAL A 157 -2.02 3.52 8.39
C VAL A 157 -1.87 2.02 8.17
N LEU A 158 -1.27 1.32 9.13
CA LEU A 158 -1.22 -0.14 9.18
C LEU A 158 -1.89 -0.64 10.46
N ASP A 159 -3.01 -1.32 10.31
CA ASP A 159 -3.62 -2.10 11.38
C ASP A 159 -3.29 -3.59 11.16
N GLY A 160 -2.54 -4.16 12.06
CA GLY A 160 -2.17 -5.58 12.01
C GLY A 160 -3.29 -6.54 12.37
N GLU A 161 -4.42 -6.06 12.90
CA GLU A 161 -5.55 -6.90 13.37
C GLU A 161 -5.08 -8.09 14.22
N ASN A 162 -3.98 -7.92 14.97
CA ASN A 162 -3.27 -8.93 15.79
C ASN A 162 -2.63 -10.07 14.99
N HIS A 163 -2.48 -9.92 13.68
CA HIS A 163 -1.69 -10.84 12.87
C HIS A 163 -0.19 -10.64 13.07
N LYS A 164 0.56 -11.66 12.69
CA LYS A 164 2.00 -11.74 12.88
C LYS A 164 2.77 -11.54 11.58
N ILE A 165 3.89 -10.83 11.68
CA ILE A 165 4.89 -10.69 10.61
C ILE A 165 6.13 -11.49 11.02
N THR A 166 6.62 -12.32 10.12
CA THR A 166 7.81 -13.17 10.31
C THR A 166 8.78 -13.04 9.14
N GLY A 167 9.99 -13.61 9.28
CA GLY A 167 10.93 -13.69 8.17
C GLY A 167 11.60 -12.36 7.80
N LEU A 168 11.75 -11.44 8.75
CA LEU A 168 12.52 -10.21 8.54
C LEU A 168 14.00 -10.54 8.31
N LYS A 169 14.60 -9.84 7.35
CA LYS A 169 16.05 -9.81 7.07
C LYS A 169 16.61 -8.39 7.14
N ALA A 170 15.72 -7.40 7.32
CA ALA A 170 16.02 -5.98 7.43
C ALA A 170 15.04 -5.33 8.41
N PRO A 171 15.30 -4.12 8.93
CA PRO A 171 14.34 -3.33 9.67
C PRO A 171 12.98 -3.25 8.96
N LEU A 172 11.88 -3.31 9.72
CA LEU A 172 10.55 -3.30 9.10
C LEU A 172 10.30 -1.98 8.35
N PHE A 173 10.60 -0.84 8.98
CA PHE A 173 10.49 0.49 8.36
C PHE A 173 11.84 1.20 8.33
N GLY A 174 12.14 1.87 7.21
CA GLY A 174 13.24 2.83 7.13
C GLY A 174 12.87 4.13 7.83
N GLN A 175 11.90 4.83 7.29
CA GLN A 175 11.29 6.03 7.88
C GLN A 175 9.81 5.80 8.10
N LEU A 176 9.37 6.03 9.33
CA LEU A 176 7.96 5.91 9.71
C LEU A 176 7.43 7.28 10.17
N SER A 177 6.42 7.78 9.48
CA SER A 177 5.66 8.98 9.88
C SER A 177 4.14 8.74 9.94
N GLY A 178 3.74 7.49 9.75
CA GLY A 178 2.35 7.04 9.78
C GLY A 178 1.90 6.47 11.11
N THR A 179 0.79 5.76 11.06
CA THR A 179 0.22 5.04 12.20
C THR A 179 0.36 3.54 12.02
N VAL A 180 0.88 2.86 13.05
CA VAL A 180 0.97 1.38 13.07
C VAL A 180 0.38 0.86 14.37
N SER A 181 -0.54 -0.10 14.27
CA SER A 181 -1.18 -0.66 15.45
C SER A 181 -1.47 -2.16 15.33
N ASN A 182 -1.63 -2.81 16.49
CA ASN A 182 -2.09 -4.20 16.61
C ASN A 182 -1.24 -5.20 15.80
N VAL A 183 0.10 -5.09 15.82
CA VAL A 183 1.03 -5.93 15.05
C VAL A 183 1.87 -6.78 15.99
N ALA A 184 1.98 -8.06 15.70
CA ALA A 184 2.97 -8.95 16.28
C ALA A 184 4.13 -9.18 15.28
N ILE A 185 5.37 -9.12 15.74
CA ILE A 185 6.56 -9.33 14.94
C ILE A 185 7.41 -10.42 15.60
N ASP A 186 7.68 -11.49 14.87
CA ASP A 186 8.72 -12.47 15.23
C ASP A 186 9.91 -12.19 14.31
N ALA A 187 10.79 -11.31 14.80
CA ALA A 187 11.80 -10.70 13.96
C ALA A 187 12.95 -11.64 13.59
N GLY A 188 13.23 -12.64 14.43
CA GLY A 188 14.40 -13.49 14.24
C GLY A 188 15.72 -12.71 14.42
N ALA A 189 16.73 -13.09 13.66
CA ALA A 189 18.06 -12.48 13.72
C ALA A 189 18.30 -11.58 12.51
N LEU A 190 18.53 -10.30 12.78
CA LEU A 190 18.88 -9.29 11.79
C LEU A 190 20.38 -8.95 11.91
N GLU A 191 21.15 -9.16 10.83
CA GLU A 191 22.54 -8.75 10.73
C GLU A 191 22.66 -7.61 9.73
N ILE A 192 22.96 -6.42 10.22
CA ILE A 192 22.91 -5.19 9.42
C ILE A 192 24.29 -4.55 9.31
N GLY A 193 24.76 -4.37 8.09
CA GLY A 193 25.97 -3.62 7.78
C GLY A 193 25.66 -2.12 7.57
N ASN A 194 25.41 -1.40 8.65
CA ASN A 194 25.18 0.05 8.58
C ASN A 194 26.50 0.86 8.75
N SER A 195 26.47 2.16 8.44
CA SER A 195 27.61 3.03 8.70
C SER A 195 27.73 3.38 10.20
N VAL A 196 28.92 3.84 10.60
CA VAL A 196 29.29 4.14 12.00
C VAL A 196 28.32 5.13 12.66
N ASP A 197 27.82 6.10 11.88
CA ASP A 197 26.96 7.17 12.37
C ASP A 197 25.46 6.88 12.24
N THR A 198 25.10 5.72 11.70
CA THR A 198 23.68 5.36 11.52
C THR A 198 23.23 4.35 12.57
N THR A 199 22.01 4.52 13.03
CA THR A 199 21.37 3.56 13.94
C THR A 199 20.28 2.79 13.19
N VAL A 200 20.27 1.48 13.39
CA VAL A 200 19.21 0.61 12.88
C VAL A 200 18.35 0.10 14.03
N GLY A 201 17.06 0.03 13.80
CA GLY A 201 16.10 -0.55 14.76
C GLY A 201 15.31 -1.68 14.14
N ILE A 202 14.90 -2.67 14.93
CA ILE A 202 14.10 -3.80 14.41
C ILE A 202 12.80 -3.31 13.77
N PHE A 203 12.09 -2.40 14.44
CA PHE A 203 10.82 -1.85 13.97
C PHE A 203 11.01 -0.71 12.97
N ALA A 204 11.84 0.27 13.29
CA ALA A 204 12.11 1.39 12.40
C ALA A 204 13.52 1.96 12.60
N ASN A 205 14.15 2.45 11.52
CA ASN A 205 15.39 3.20 11.68
C ASN A 205 15.08 4.61 12.21
N THR A 206 14.05 5.26 11.67
CA THR A 206 13.63 6.61 12.10
C THR A 206 12.12 6.69 12.20
N MET A 207 11.64 7.29 13.27
CA MET A 207 10.23 7.63 13.49
C MET A 207 10.10 9.15 13.67
N THR A 208 9.23 9.79 12.90
CA THR A 208 8.97 11.23 13.00
C THR A 208 7.48 11.51 12.82
N ASN A 209 6.85 12.18 13.78
CA ASN A 209 5.40 12.41 13.80
C ASN A 209 4.57 11.12 13.69
N ALA A 210 5.12 10.00 14.13
CA ALA A 210 4.50 8.68 14.04
C ALA A 210 3.61 8.38 15.26
N THR A 211 2.60 7.53 15.05
CA THR A 211 1.81 6.93 16.13
C THR A 211 1.92 5.42 16.09
N VAL A 212 2.43 4.81 17.16
CA VAL A 212 2.59 3.35 17.24
C VAL A 212 1.95 2.84 18.53
N GLU A 213 1.05 1.88 18.39
CA GLU A 213 0.30 1.33 19.53
C GLU A 213 0.11 -0.18 19.42
N LYS A 214 0.23 -0.88 20.56
CA LYS A 214 -0.02 -2.33 20.65
C LYS A 214 0.84 -3.13 19.67
N VAL A 215 2.14 -2.94 19.74
CA VAL A 215 3.13 -3.69 18.96
C VAL A 215 3.89 -4.65 19.87
N MET A 216 3.99 -5.90 19.46
CA MET A 216 4.78 -6.92 20.11
C MET A 216 5.92 -7.33 19.20
N ILE A 217 7.16 -7.27 19.70
CA ILE A 217 8.33 -7.85 19.03
C ILE A 217 8.86 -8.98 19.89
N ALA A 218 8.76 -10.21 19.41
CA ALA A 218 9.28 -11.40 20.05
C ALA A 218 10.48 -11.96 19.28
N ASN A 219 11.38 -12.64 19.99
CA ASN A 219 12.57 -13.30 19.41
C ASN A 219 13.43 -12.36 18.55
N GLY A 220 13.39 -11.06 18.83
CA GLY A 220 14.11 -10.06 18.05
C GLY A 220 15.59 -10.06 18.43
N SER A 221 16.47 -10.33 17.46
CA SER A 221 17.89 -10.09 17.61
C SER A 221 18.38 -9.18 16.50
N ILE A 222 19.03 -8.08 16.85
CA ILE A 222 19.64 -7.18 15.88
C ILE A 222 21.12 -7.02 16.19
N SER A 223 21.94 -7.18 15.15
CA SER A 223 23.38 -6.98 15.21
C SER A 223 23.82 -5.97 14.17
N SER A 224 24.42 -4.87 14.61
CA SER A 224 25.08 -3.91 13.73
C SER A 224 26.57 -4.24 13.65
N THR A 225 27.07 -4.49 12.45
CA THR A 225 28.47 -4.88 12.21
C THR A 225 29.42 -3.69 12.07
N ALA A 226 28.92 -2.46 11.97
CA ALA A 226 29.75 -1.28 11.80
C ALA A 226 29.24 -0.03 12.54
N GLY A 227 27.97 0.01 12.92
CA GLY A 227 27.35 1.20 13.51
C GLY A 227 26.63 0.93 14.82
N LYS A 228 25.51 1.61 15.00
CA LYS A 228 24.66 1.55 16.19
C LYS A 228 23.42 0.70 15.94
N ALA A 229 22.86 0.13 17.01
CA ALA A 229 21.62 -0.63 16.93
C ALA A 229 20.69 -0.36 18.10
N ALA A 230 19.38 -0.44 17.86
CA ALA A 230 18.34 -0.35 18.86
C ALA A 230 17.33 -1.46 18.74
N GLY A 231 16.75 -1.89 19.84
CA GLY A 231 15.78 -2.98 19.86
C GLY A 231 14.47 -2.63 19.17
N PHE A 232 14.03 -1.39 19.26
CA PHE A 232 12.80 -0.93 18.62
C PHE A 232 13.09 0.06 17.48
N ALA A 233 13.59 1.24 17.77
CA ALA A 233 13.84 2.26 16.77
C ALA A 233 15.17 2.97 16.98
N GLY A 234 15.83 3.40 15.89
CA GLY A 234 17.03 4.20 15.98
C GLY A 234 16.74 5.57 16.56
N THR A 235 15.90 6.35 15.91
CA THR A 235 15.51 7.69 16.36
C THR A 235 14.00 7.81 16.44
N VAL A 236 13.48 8.46 17.50
CA VAL A 236 12.05 8.72 17.70
C VAL A 236 11.86 10.20 17.97
N THR A 237 11.22 10.92 17.07
CA THR A 237 11.01 12.37 17.14
C THR A 237 9.53 12.71 17.00
N ASP A 238 9.00 13.61 17.85
CA ASP A 238 7.63 14.12 17.79
C ASP A 238 6.56 13.02 17.66
N SER A 239 6.81 11.84 18.27
CA SER A 239 6.04 10.63 18.05
C SER A 239 5.36 10.14 19.33
N THR A 240 4.31 9.37 19.17
CA THR A 240 3.59 8.71 20.25
C THR A 240 3.74 7.20 20.14
N VAL A 241 4.31 6.54 21.15
CA VAL A 241 4.58 5.11 21.20
C VAL A 241 3.99 4.54 22.47
N LYS A 242 2.99 3.65 22.36
CA LYS A 242 2.26 3.12 23.50
C LYS A 242 2.03 1.62 23.44
N ASN A 243 1.99 1.00 24.63
CA ASN A 243 1.65 -0.41 24.77
C ASN A 243 2.55 -1.33 23.93
N ILE A 244 3.85 -1.21 24.11
CA ILE A 244 4.85 -1.98 23.38
C ILE A 244 5.43 -3.09 24.25
N PHE A 245 5.52 -4.27 23.70
CA PHE A 245 6.30 -5.37 24.26
C PHE A 245 7.44 -5.70 23.32
N ILE A 246 8.66 -5.74 23.85
CA ILE A 246 9.82 -6.16 23.07
C ILE A 246 10.69 -7.10 23.88
N GLN A 247 11.11 -8.21 23.27
CA GLN A 247 12.02 -9.19 23.84
C GLN A 247 13.06 -9.62 22.82
N GLY A 248 14.33 -9.67 23.27
CA GLY A 248 15.38 -10.14 22.39
C GLY A 248 16.78 -9.71 22.77
N ARG A 249 17.60 -9.41 21.77
CA ARG A 249 19.01 -9.01 21.93
C ARG A 249 19.40 -7.92 20.96
N VAL A 250 20.24 -7.00 21.43
CA VAL A 250 20.86 -5.95 20.62
C VAL A 250 22.37 -6.02 20.76
N ASN A 251 23.07 -6.17 19.63
CA ASN A 251 24.53 -6.08 19.58
C ASN A 251 24.92 -4.95 18.62
N ALA A 252 25.90 -4.15 19.01
CA ALA A 252 26.44 -3.10 18.13
C ALA A 252 27.93 -2.94 18.34
N VAL A 253 28.64 -2.56 17.29
CA VAL A 253 30.07 -2.24 17.37
C VAL A 253 30.28 -0.92 18.12
N SER A 254 29.34 0.01 18.06
CA SER A 254 29.34 1.28 18.79
C SER A 254 28.25 1.26 19.87
N THR A 255 27.20 2.02 19.73
CA THR A 255 26.13 2.15 20.71
C THR A 255 25.03 1.13 20.50
N ALA A 256 24.65 0.41 21.54
CA ALA A 256 23.50 -0.49 21.55
C ALA A 256 22.45 0.04 22.54
N SER A 257 21.19 0.07 22.15
CA SER A 257 20.07 0.53 22.98
C SER A 257 18.96 -0.49 23.03
N GLY A 258 18.40 -0.75 24.21
CA GLY A 258 17.36 -1.75 24.39
C GLY A 258 16.06 -1.37 23.64
N PHE A 259 15.70 -0.09 23.65
CA PHE A 259 14.49 0.39 22.98
C PHE A 259 14.80 1.37 21.86
N ALA A 260 15.22 2.60 22.14
CA ALA A 260 15.57 3.60 21.15
C ALA A 260 16.95 4.21 21.44
N GLU A 261 17.74 4.51 20.41
CA GLU A 261 19.04 5.18 20.61
C GLU A 261 18.82 6.66 20.97
N THR A 262 17.86 7.32 20.30
CA THR A 262 17.56 8.74 20.54
C THR A 262 16.06 8.97 20.57
N SER A 263 15.61 9.82 21.50
CA SER A 263 14.22 10.28 21.57
C SER A 263 14.14 11.78 21.79
N HIS A 264 13.32 12.47 20.98
CA HIS A 264 13.04 13.89 21.07
C HIS A 264 11.55 14.18 21.05
N HIS A 265 11.04 15.01 21.98
CA HIS A 265 9.66 15.49 22.03
C HIS A 265 8.59 14.39 21.86
N SER A 266 8.88 13.17 22.30
CA SER A 266 8.03 12.02 22.06
C SER A 266 7.38 11.51 23.34
N VAL A 267 6.20 10.91 23.21
CA VAL A 267 5.50 10.27 24.31
C VAL A 267 5.70 8.75 24.22
N MET A 268 6.29 8.17 25.24
CA MET A 268 6.47 6.72 25.38
C MET A 268 5.72 6.26 26.64
N GLU A 269 4.77 5.36 26.50
CA GLU A 269 3.89 4.93 27.57
C GLU A 269 3.63 3.43 27.52
N ASN A 270 3.68 2.76 28.69
CA ASN A 270 3.45 1.32 28.81
C ASN A 270 4.39 0.50 27.93
N ILE A 271 5.68 0.72 28.05
CA ILE A 271 6.72 -0.01 27.32
C ILE A 271 7.30 -1.11 28.23
N TYR A 272 7.29 -2.33 27.76
CA TYR A 272 8.01 -3.46 28.37
C TYR A 272 9.12 -3.91 27.46
N ALA A 273 10.37 -3.75 27.89
CA ALA A 273 11.55 -4.18 27.16
C ALA A 273 12.34 -5.21 27.99
N ASN A 274 12.46 -6.42 27.48
CA ASN A 274 13.29 -7.49 27.99
C ASN A 274 14.38 -7.80 26.97
N ILE A 275 15.43 -6.98 26.96
CA ILE A 275 16.47 -6.97 25.93
C ILE A 275 17.84 -7.13 26.55
N ASP A 276 18.61 -8.11 26.07
CA ASP A 276 20.04 -8.19 26.32
C ASP A 276 20.77 -7.21 25.41
N VAL A 277 21.51 -6.26 25.98
CA VAL A 277 22.16 -5.21 25.21
C VAL A 277 23.68 -5.33 25.33
N ASN A 278 24.38 -5.30 24.18
CA ASN A 278 25.82 -5.36 24.10
C ASN A 278 26.36 -4.36 23.08
N GLY A 279 27.10 -3.38 23.53
CA GLY A 279 27.72 -2.33 22.73
C GLY A 279 28.98 -1.77 23.38
N ALA A 280 29.90 -1.21 22.59
CA ALA A 280 31.16 -0.69 23.11
C ALA A 280 30.97 0.57 23.96
N ASP A 281 30.02 1.43 23.62
CA ASP A 281 29.82 2.76 24.24
C ASP A 281 28.62 2.81 25.19
N GLY A 282 28.16 1.66 25.64
CA GLY A 282 27.11 1.58 26.61
C GLY A 282 25.74 1.28 26.04
N ALA A 283 24.85 1.01 26.92
CA ALA A 283 23.52 0.57 26.64
C ALA A 283 22.57 1.08 27.71
N GLY A 284 21.47 1.56 27.28
CA GLY A 284 20.34 1.89 28.12
C GLY A 284 19.09 1.19 27.65
N LEU A 285 18.17 0.97 28.56
CA LEU A 285 16.79 0.68 28.20
C LEU A 285 16.10 1.98 27.81
#